data_5aa3095555f0832e61dabf8b7390fbda
#
_entry.id   5aa3095555f0832e61dabf8b7390fbda
#
_cell.length_a   1.000
_cell.length_b   1.000
_cell.length_c   1.000
_cell.angle_alpha   90.00
_cell.angle_beta   90.00
_cell.angle_gamma   90.00
#
_symmetry.space_group_name_H-M   'P 1'
#
loop_
_entity.id
_entity.type
_entity.pdbx_description
1 polymer ?
#
loop_
_entity_poly.entity_id
_entity_poly.type
_entity_poly.pdbx_seq_one_letter_code
_entity_poly.pdbx_strand_id
1 'polypeptide(L)'
;MKKILTTLALVLTTLCASAKGQNIPVFAWSGWGENTTEKSLTADFKAWKKHGVTGVCINAGMDTEKIRTAAKVAKKVGLEYHAWVPTMVQGGKPKSWYTVNRLGQSAYDDQAYVPYYTTLDPRNEDVKRFLVEKFEEIATIPGVDYVQLDYIRYADVILARGLWDKYGLNMNGEYAKADYCY
;
A
#
# COMPACT_ATOMS: atom_id res chain seq x y z
N MET A 1 -15.29 52.97 26.18
CA MET A 1 -14.09 52.36 25.56
C MET A 1 -13.61 51.08 26.27
N LYS A 2 -13.42 51.03 27.60
CA LYS A 2 -12.96 49.79 28.29
C LYS A 2 -13.85 48.53 28.08
N LYS A 3 -15.17 48.68 28.03
CA LYS A 3 -16.11 47.52 27.84
C LYS A 3 -16.03 46.93 26.43
N ILE A 4 -15.77 47.73 25.39
CA ILE A 4 -15.65 47.26 24.02
C ILE A 4 -14.33 46.48 23.83
N LEU A 5 -13.24 46.92 24.50
CA LEU A 5 -11.97 46.18 24.44
C LEU A 5 -12.07 44.79 25.11
N THR A 6 -12.77 44.70 26.22
CA THR A 6 -12.96 43.43 26.97
C THR A 6 -13.78 42.44 26.17
N THR A 7 -14.82 42.92 25.48
CA THR A 7 -15.68 42.05 24.63
C THR A 7 -14.90 41.58 23.38
N LEU A 8 -14.06 42.43 22.77
CA LEU A 8 -13.24 42.05 21.62
C LEU A 8 -12.18 41.03 22.02
N ALA A 9 -11.54 41.17 23.18
CA ALA A 9 -10.57 40.23 23.70
C ALA A 9 -11.20 38.83 23.98
N LEU A 10 -12.43 38.81 24.52
CA LEU A 10 -13.15 37.56 24.78
C LEU A 10 -13.55 36.84 23.50
N VAL A 11 -13.96 37.57 22.45
CA VAL A 11 -14.30 36.99 21.15
C VAL A 11 -13.05 36.45 20.43
N LEU A 12 -11.91 37.12 20.52
CA LEU A 12 -10.65 36.60 19.96
C LEU A 12 -10.17 35.34 20.68
N THR A 13 -10.30 35.27 22.01
CA THR A 13 -9.91 34.07 22.76
C THR A 13 -10.83 32.87 22.48
N THR A 14 -12.12 33.08 22.27
CA THR A 14 -13.05 32.00 21.87
C THR A 14 -12.80 31.52 20.42
N LEU A 15 -12.45 32.41 19.49
CA LEU A 15 -12.06 32.03 18.12
C LEU A 15 -10.75 31.23 18.09
N CYS A 16 -9.76 31.58 18.91
CA CYS A 16 -8.53 30.79 19.04
C CYS A 16 -8.75 29.45 19.74
N ALA A 17 -9.70 29.35 20.68
CA ALA A 17 -10.03 28.07 21.33
C ALA A 17 -10.81 27.09 20.43
N SER A 18 -11.48 27.58 19.39
CA SER A 18 -12.20 26.73 18.41
C SER A 18 -11.28 26.15 17.34
N ALA A 19 -10.06 26.65 17.22
CA ALA A 19 -9.02 26.09 16.34
C ALA A 19 -8.20 25.00 17.08
N LYS A 20 -8.83 24.11 17.83
CA LYS A 20 -8.23 22.81 18.10
C LYS A 20 -8.16 22.11 16.76
N GLY A 21 -6.97 22.16 16.13
CA GLY A 21 -6.72 21.47 14.89
C GLY A 21 -7.21 20.03 15.03
N GLN A 22 -8.06 19.59 14.13
CA GLN A 22 -8.38 18.19 14.01
C GLN A 22 -7.04 17.47 13.87
N ASN A 23 -6.76 16.52 14.76
CA ASN A 23 -5.61 15.64 14.61
C ASN A 23 -5.87 14.77 13.37
N ILE A 24 -5.47 15.28 12.21
CA ILE A 24 -5.55 14.51 10.95
C ILE A 24 -4.48 13.43 11.04
N PRO A 25 -4.85 12.14 10.97
CA PRO A 25 -3.88 11.07 10.97
C PRO A 25 -2.99 11.17 9.72
N VAL A 26 -1.69 11.06 9.92
CA VAL A 26 -0.68 11.11 8.86
C VAL A 26 0.00 9.75 8.75
N PHE A 27 -0.04 9.15 7.55
CA PHE A 27 0.56 7.84 7.30
C PHE A 27 1.77 7.96 6.38
N ALA A 28 2.86 7.28 6.75
CA ALA A 28 4.01 7.08 5.89
C ALA A 28 3.90 5.76 5.13
N TRP A 29 4.17 5.80 3.82
CA TRP A 29 4.17 4.63 2.94
C TRP A 29 5.59 4.26 2.58
N SER A 30 5.94 2.97 2.72
CA SER A 30 7.27 2.46 2.38
C SER A 30 7.21 0.98 2.02
N GLY A 31 8.30 0.48 1.42
CA GLY A 31 8.47 -0.93 1.10
C GLY A 31 9.58 -1.57 1.94
N TRP A 32 9.52 -2.90 2.06
CA TRP A 32 10.58 -3.69 2.62
C TRP A 32 11.67 -3.91 1.55
N GLY A 33 12.76 -3.18 1.63
CA GLY A 33 13.91 -3.31 0.73
C GLY A 33 14.92 -4.37 1.21
N GLU A 34 15.92 -4.63 0.37
CA GLU A 34 16.97 -5.63 0.65
C GLU A 34 17.74 -5.37 1.96
N ASN A 35 17.97 -4.10 2.28
CA ASN A 35 18.70 -3.68 3.49
C ASN A 35 17.79 -3.40 4.68
N THR A 36 16.49 -3.72 4.59
CA THR A 36 15.54 -3.48 5.67
C THR A 36 15.77 -4.47 6.81
N THR A 37 15.94 -3.96 8.02
CA THR A 37 16.14 -4.71 9.25
C THR A 37 15.25 -4.16 10.36
N GLU A 38 15.06 -4.90 11.46
CA GLU A 38 14.37 -4.39 12.65
C GLU A 38 15.03 -3.10 13.18
N LYS A 39 16.35 -2.99 13.08
CA LYS A 39 17.11 -1.80 13.52
C LYS A 39 16.84 -0.59 12.61
N SER A 40 16.88 -0.76 11.28
CA SER A 40 16.61 0.34 10.34
C SER A 40 15.16 0.80 10.45
N LEU A 41 14.19 -0.12 10.48
CA LEU A 41 12.77 0.21 10.72
C LEU A 41 12.56 0.99 12.02
N THR A 42 13.25 0.58 13.09
CA THR A 42 13.13 1.29 14.38
C THR A 42 13.64 2.73 14.28
N ALA A 43 14.72 2.97 13.54
CA ALA A 43 15.25 4.32 13.33
C ALA A 43 14.27 5.17 12.50
N ASP A 44 13.81 4.62 11.38
CA ASP A 44 12.89 5.30 10.45
C ASP A 44 11.56 5.63 11.14
N PHE A 45 10.94 4.67 11.81
CA PHE A 45 9.66 4.87 12.49
C PHE A 45 9.74 5.91 13.63
N LYS A 46 10.85 5.92 14.38
CA LYS A 46 11.11 6.97 15.37
C LYS A 46 11.24 8.36 14.73
N ALA A 47 11.98 8.44 13.62
CA ALA A 47 12.13 9.68 12.88
C ALA A 47 10.79 10.17 12.34
N TRP A 48 10.00 9.32 11.70
CA TRP A 48 8.68 9.66 11.17
C TRP A 48 7.73 10.11 12.28
N LYS A 49 7.68 9.37 13.40
CA LYS A 49 6.85 9.77 14.54
C LYS A 49 7.22 11.15 15.09
N LYS A 50 8.51 11.47 15.17
CA LYS A 50 8.98 12.80 15.58
C LYS A 50 8.47 13.92 14.67
N HIS A 51 8.20 13.60 13.39
CA HIS A 51 7.64 14.53 12.40
C HIS A 51 6.11 14.45 12.28
N GLY A 52 5.42 13.85 13.24
CA GLY A 52 3.95 13.86 13.30
C GLY A 52 3.26 12.71 12.57
N VAL A 53 4.01 11.71 12.06
CA VAL A 53 3.41 10.49 11.51
C VAL A 53 2.73 9.70 12.64
N THR A 54 1.51 9.26 12.38
CA THR A 54 0.66 8.52 13.33
C THR A 54 0.57 7.04 13.00
N GLY A 55 0.79 6.66 11.73
CA GLY A 55 0.78 5.28 11.27
C GLY A 55 1.67 5.03 10.07
N VAL A 56 1.91 3.77 9.77
CA VAL A 56 2.77 3.34 8.67
C VAL A 56 2.10 2.25 7.83
N CYS A 57 2.25 2.36 6.51
CA CYS A 57 1.83 1.37 5.54
C CYS A 57 3.09 0.74 4.92
N ILE A 58 3.41 -0.50 5.26
CA ILE A 58 4.64 -1.15 4.80
C ILE A 58 4.32 -2.29 3.85
N ASN A 59 4.82 -2.19 2.61
CA ASN A 59 4.77 -3.28 1.65
C ASN A 59 5.87 -4.30 1.95
N ALA A 60 5.50 -5.37 2.62
CA ALA A 60 6.34 -6.55 2.83
C ALA A 60 5.86 -7.75 2.00
N GLY A 61 5.02 -7.51 0.99
CA GLY A 61 4.33 -8.57 0.26
C GLY A 61 3.39 -9.36 1.18
N MET A 62 3.41 -10.68 1.03
CA MET A 62 2.70 -11.62 1.91
C MET A 62 3.67 -12.41 2.83
N ASP A 63 4.85 -11.84 3.08
CA ASP A 63 5.86 -12.44 3.96
C ASP A 63 5.52 -12.13 5.43
N THR A 64 4.95 -13.12 6.10
CA THR A 64 4.42 -12.97 7.47
C THR A 64 5.50 -12.67 8.51
N GLU A 65 6.75 -13.09 8.29
CA GLU A 65 7.85 -12.79 9.20
C GLU A 65 8.29 -11.32 9.08
N LYS A 66 8.36 -10.78 7.86
CA LYS A 66 8.60 -9.35 7.65
C LYS A 66 7.48 -8.49 8.21
N ILE A 67 6.23 -8.90 7.97
CA ILE A 67 5.04 -8.22 8.50
C ILE A 67 5.07 -8.22 10.03
N ARG A 68 5.35 -9.36 10.66
CA ARG A 68 5.49 -9.50 12.12
C ARG A 68 6.56 -8.57 12.69
N THR A 69 7.71 -8.51 12.02
CA THR A 69 8.81 -7.65 12.42
C THR A 69 8.42 -6.17 12.34
N ALA A 70 7.80 -5.75 11.23
CA ALA A 70 7.36 -4.36 11.06
C ALA A 70 6.26 -3.98 12.05
N ALA A 71 5.27 -4.84 12.26
CA ALA A 71 4.19 -4.66 13.22
C ALA A 71 4.73 -4.51 14.66
N LYS A 72 5.65 -5.39 15.07
CA LYS A 72 6.34 -5.32 16.37
C LYS A 72 7.05 -3.97 16.57
N VAL A 73 7.78 -3.50 15.55
CA VAL A 73 8.50 -2.22 15.61
C VAL A 73 7.52 -1.05 15.67
N ALA A 74 6.48 -1.03 14.85
CA ALA A 74 5.45 0.01 14.84
C ALA A 74 4.79 0.10 16.23
N LYS A 75 4.38 -1.03 16.79
CA LYS A 75 3.80 -1.11 18.14
C LYS A 75 4.74 -0.55 19.21
N LYS A 76 6.02 -0.95 19.18
CA LYS A 76 7.06 -0.48 20.12
C LYS A 76 7.27 1.03 20.04
N VAL A 77 7.17 1.61 18.86
CA VAL A 77 7.32 3.05 18.62
C VAL A 77 5.99 3.79 18.90
N GLY A 78 4.86 3.09 18.95
CA GLY A 78 3.52 3.65 19.14
C GLY A 78 2.97 4.28 17.86
N LEU A 79 3.14 3.60 16.73
CA LEU A 79 2.54 3.89 15.43
C LEU A 79 1.48 2.83 15.12
N GLU A 80 0.43 3.23 14.41
CA GLU A 80 -0.52 2.32 13.78
C GLU A 80 0.16 1.61 12.61
N TYR A 81 -0.09 0.31 12.44
CA TYR A 81 0.55 -0.49 11.40
C TYR A 81 -0.46 -1.07 10.41
N HIS A 82 -0.30 -0.71 9.14
CA HIS A 82 -1.03 -1.29 8.03
C HIS A 82 -0.11 -2.21 7.24
N ALA A 83 -0.47 -3.49 7.16
CA ALA A 83 0.17 -4.44 6.27
C ALA A 83 -0.29 -4.15 4.84
N TRP A 84 0.55 -3.51 4.03
CA TRP A 84 0.27 -3.24 2.62
C TRP A 84 0.59 -4.47 1.78
N VAL A 85 -0.46 -5.08 1.22
CA VAL A 85 -0.40 -6.38 0.53
C VAL A 85 -0.75 -6.22 -0.96
N PRO A 86 0.19 -6.44 -1.89
CA PRO A 86 -0.11 -6.57 -3.31
C PRO A 86 -0.94 -7.84 -3.56
N THR A 87 -2.25 -7.70 -3.69
CA THR A 87 -3.20 -8.83 -3.64
C THR A 87 -3.12 -9.73 -4.86
N MET A 88 -3.38 -9.18 -6.05
CA MET A 88 -3.44 -9.98 -7.28
C MET A 88 -2.10 -10.08 -8.00
N VAL A 89 -1.11 -9.27 -7.64
CA VAL A 89 0.23 -9.29 -8.23
C VAL A 89 1.15 -10.16 -7.38
N GLN A 90 1.22 -11.46 -7.72
CA GLN A 90 1.96 -12.46 -6.97
C GLN A 90 2.81 -13.33 -7.90
N GLY A 91 4.13 -13.28 -7.75
CA GLY A 91 5.05 -14.19 -8.43
C GLY A 91 5.11 -15.58 -7.79
N GLY A 92 5.68 -16.56 -8.51
CA GLY A 92 6.00 -17.88 -7.98
C GLY A 92 4.81 -18.77 -7.64
N LYS A 93 3.65 -18.53 -8.24
CA LYS A 93 2.45 -19.38 -8.10
C LYS A 93 2.32 -20.36 -9.26
N PRO A 94 1.49 -21.42 -9.15
CA PRO A 94 1.22 -22.33 -10.25
C PRO A 94 0.73 -21.58 -11.50
N LYS A 95 1.19 -21.97 -12.69
CA LYS A 95 0.83 -21.30 -13.95
C LYS A 95 -0.68 -21.20 -14.17
N SER A 96 -1.45 -22.20 -13.73
CA SER A 96 -2.91 -22.22 -13.83
C SER A 96 -3.63 -21.15 -12.98
N TRP A 97 -2.90 -20.44 -12.11
CA TRP A 97 -3.47 -19.41 -11.26
C TRP A 97 -3.47 -18.02 -11.89
N TYR A 98 -2.71 -17.86 -12.99
CA TYR A 98 -2.55 -16.54 -13.61
C TYR A 98 -3.62 -16.26 -14.66
N THR A 99 -3.93 -14.98 -14.83
CA THR A 99 -4.85 -14.52 -15.86
C THR A 99 -4.35 -14.89 -17.24
N VAL A 100 -5.29 -15.13 -18.14
CA VAL A 100 -5.04 -15.37 -19.56
C VAL A 100 -5.75 -14.28 -20.36
N ASN A 101 -5.04 -13.62 -21.25
CA ASN A 101 -5.59 -12.56 -22.09
C ASN A 101 -6.42 -13.15 -23.24
N ARG A 102 -7.07 -12.28 -24.03
CA ARG A 102 -7.91 -12.67 -25.18
C ARG A 102 -7.18 -13.43 -26.29
N LEU A 103 -5.85 -13.37 -26.32
CA LEU A 103 -5.01 -14.13 -27.29
C LEU A 103 -4.54 -15.48 -26.74
N GLY A 104 -4.96 -15.84 -25.52
CA GLY A 104 -4.54 -17.08 -24.88
C GLY A 104 -3.17 -17.01 -24.20
N GLN A 105 -2.57 -15.82 -24.07
CA GLN A 105 -1.29 -15.63 -23.38
C GLN A 105 -1.51 -15.49 -21.89
N SER A 106 -0.72 -16.23 -21.11
CA SER A 106 -0.78 -16.18 -19.65
C SER A 106 0.11 -15.10 -19.07
N ALA A 107 -0.37 -14.38 -18.07
CA ALA A 107 0.45 -13.44 -17.29
C ALA A 107 1.60 -14.11 -16.53
N TYR A 108 1.68 -15.44 -16.54
CA TYR A 108 2.83 -16.20 -16.05
C TYR A 108 4.05 -16.06 -17.00
N ASP A 109 3.82 -16.20 -18.31
CA ASP A 109 4.88 -16.22 -19.33
C ASP A 109 5.06 -14.85 -19.99
N ASP A 110 3.99 -14.08 -20.11
CA ASP A 110 3.96 -12.82 -20.87
C ASP A 110 3.24 -11.72 -20.08
N GLN A 111 3.99 -11.03 -19.25
CA GLN A 111 3.48 -9.96 -18.38
C GLN A 111 3.19 -8.69 -19.17
N ALA A 112 2.07 -8.07 -18.89
CA ALA A 112 1.71 -6.78 -19.46
C ALA A 112 2.70 -5.69 -19.04
N TYR A 113 3.43 -5.10 -19.97
CA TYR A 113 4.35 -3.96 -19.83
C TYR A 113 5.54 -4.14 -18.90
N VAL A 114 5.33 -4.72 -17.73
CA VAL A 114 6.33 -4.77 -16.66
C VAL A 114 6.43 -6.19 -16.08
N PRO A 115 7.65 -6.66 -15.73
CA PRO A 115 7.87 -8.05 -15.32
C PRO A 115 7.13 -8.46 -14.06
N TYR A 116 6.74 -7.51 -13.23
CA TYR A 116 6.02 -7.79 -11.99
C TYR A 116 4.51 -7.91 -12.15
N TYR A 117 3.94 -7.66 -13.34
CA TYR A 117 2.49 -7.86 -13.58
C TYR A 117 2.12 -9.33 -13.75
N THR A 118 2.53 -10.14 -12.80
CA THR A 118 2.16 -11.54 -12.65
C THR A 118 0.78 -11.64 -12.00
N THR A 119 -0.26 -11.24 -12.74
CA THR A 119 -1.61 -11.07 -12.20
C THR A 119 -2.33 -12.41 -12.05
N LEU A 120 -2.79 -12.70 -10.84
CA LEU A 120 -3.61 -13.88 -10.54
C LEU A 120 -5.03 -13.72 -11.11
N ASP A 121 -5.68 -14.84 -11.47
CA ASP A 121 -7.08 -14.87 -11.92
C ASP A 121 -8.04 -14.91 -10.71
N PRO A 122 -8.84 -13.84 -10.48
CA PRO A 122 -9.78 -13.80 -9.37
C PRO A 122 -10.94 -14.81 -9.51
N ARG A 123 -11.11 -15.44 -10.67
CA ARG A 123 -12.12 -16.48 -10.90
C ARG A 123 -11.64 -17.85 -10.46
N ASN A 124 -10.34 -18.03 -10.27
CA ASN A 124 -9.76 -19.31 -9.86
C ASN A 124 -10.01 -19.57 -8.37
N GLU A 125 -10.66 -20.68 -8.04
CA GLU A 125 -11.03 -21.02 -6.66
C GLU A 125 -9.82 -21.29 -5.76
N ASP A 126 -8.71 -21.80 -6.32
CA ASP A 126 -7.47 -22.00 -5.55
C ASP A 126 -6.83 -20.64 -5.20
N VAL A 127 -6.90 -19.67 -6.11
CA VAL A 127 -6.46 -18.29 -5.85
C VAL A 127 -7.28 -17.66 -4.74
N LYS A 128 -8.61 -17.79 -4.79
CA LYS A 128 -9.50 -17.25 -3.76
C LYS A 128 -9.18 -17.86 -2.38
N ARG A 129 -9.03 -19.17 -2.31
CA ARG A 129 -8.70 -19.88 -1.07
C ARG A 129 -7.33 -19.40 -0.53
N PHE A 130 -6.31 -19.37 -1.38
CA PHE A 130 -4.98 -18.86 -1.01
C PHE A 130 -5.04 -17.44 -0.45
N LEU A 131 -5.80 -16.53 -1.09
CA LEU A 131 -5.90 -15.14 -0.64
C LEU A 131 -6.60 -15.04 0.72
N VAL A 132 -7.70 -15.76 0.91
CA VAL A 132 -8.43 -15.78 2.19
C VAL A 132 -7.51 -16.28 3.31
N GLU A 133 -6.86 -17.44 3.12
CA GLU A 133 -5.93 -18.01 4.10
C GLU A 133 -4.79 -17.03 4.45
N LYS A 134 -4.22 -16.34 3.44
CA LYS A 134 -3.17 -15.36 3.66
C LYS A 134 -3.65 -14.11 4.40
N PHE A 135 -4.83 -13.63 4.09
CA PHE A 135 -5.38 -12.46 4.78
C PHE A 135 -5.72 -12.77 6.24
N GLU A 136 -6.27 -13.94 6.51
CA GLU A 136 -6.52 -14.41 7.87
C GLU A 136 -5.21 -14.55 8.65
N GLU A 137 -4.18 -15.19 8.04
CA GLU A 137 -2.86 -15.31 8.65
C GLU A 137 -2.27 -13.93 9.00
N ILE A 138 -2.30 -12.96 8.07
CA ILE A 138 -1.75 -11.62 8.28
C ILE A 138 -2.55 -10.85 9.33
N ALA A 139 -3.89 -10.90 9.27
CA ALA A 139 -4.76 -10.19 10.18
C ALA A 139 -4.63 -10.67 11.64
N THR A 140 -4.20 -11.92 11.85
CA THR A 140 -3.97 -12.48 13.20
C THR A 140 -2.59 -12.15 13.77
N ILE A 141 -1.68 -11.53 13.00
CA ILE A 141 -0.35 -11.14 13.49
C ILE A 141 -0.49 -10.03 14.56
N PRO A 142 0.05 -10.23 15.77
CA PRO A 142 -0.02 -9.21 16.82
C PRO A 142 0.63 -7.89 16.39
N GLY A 143 -0.14 -6.80 16.50
CA GLY A 143 0.32 -5.46 16.14
C GLY A 143 0.00 -5.04 14.70
N VAL A 144 -0.62 -5.90 13.90
CA VAL A 144 -1.28 -5.51 12.65
C VAL A 144 -2.63 -4.89 13.01
N ASP A 145 -2.81 -3.61 12.71
CA ASP A 145 -4.07 -2.90 12.94
C ASP A 145 -4.99 -3.02 11.72
N TYR A 146 -4.41 -3.03 10.49
CA TYR A 146 -5.14 -3.16 9.23
C TYR A 146 -4.36 -3.96 8.20
N VAL A 147 -5.10 -4.71 7.37
CA VAL A 147 -4.59 -5.31 6.12
C VAL A 147 -5.05 -4.44 4.98
N GLN A 148 -4.12 -3.75 4.33
CA GLN A 148 -4.40 -2.87 3.21
C GLN A 148 -4.16 -3.61 1.91
N LEU A 149 -5.24 -3.90 1.20
CA LEU A 149 -5.22 -4.61 -0.06
C LEU A 149 -4.90 -3.65 -1.21
N ASP A 150 -3.79 -3.89 -1.90
CA ASP A 150 -3.42 -3.21 -3.12
C ASP A 150 -3.48 -4.17 -4.32
N TYR A 151 -3.47 -3.64 -5.55
CA TYR A 151 -3.56 -4.45 -6.77
C TYR A 151 -4.74 -5.44 -6.76
N ILE A 152 -5.90 -5.07 -6.21
CA ILE A 152 -7.16 -5.84 -6.27
C ILE A 152 -7.87 -5.64 -7.61
N ARG A 153 -7.11 -5.71 -8.69
CA ARG A 153 -7.51 -5.41 -10.06
C ARG A 153 -6.66 -6.19 -11.05
N TYR A 154 -7.10 -6.23 -12.28
CA TYR A 154 -6.28 -6.67 -13.41
C TYR A 154 -5.13 -5.69 -13.69
N ALA A 155 -4.17 -6.11 -14.51
CA ALA A 155 -3.11 -5.23 -14.98
C ALA A 155 -3.68 -4.01 -15.72
N ASP A 156 -2.96 -2.88 -15.67
CA ASP A 156 -3.36 -1.67 -16.38
C ASP A 156 -3.35 -1.90 -17.90
N VAL A 157 -4.38 -1.43 -18.60
CA VAL A 157 -4.40 -1.41 -20.06
C VAL A 157 -3.42 -0.35 -20.58
N ILE A 158 -3.30 0.77 -19.85
CA ILE A 158 -2.35 1.84 -20.14
C ILE A 158 -1.54 2.11 -18.87
N LEU A 159 -0.23 1.92 -18.95
CA LEU A 159 0.66 2.20 -17.83
C LEU A 159 0.78 3.71 -17.60
N ALA A 160 0.98 4.14 -16.34
CA ALA A 160 1.20 5.53 -15.99
C ALA A 160 2.38 6.14 -16.76
N ARG A 161 2.18 7.33 -17.35
CA ARG A 161 3.13 7.96 -18.27
C ARG A 161 4.55 8.10 -17.70
N GLY A 162 4.68 8.38 -16.41
CA GLY A 162 5.99 8.49 -15.74
C GLY A 162 6.81 7.19 -15.72
N LEU A 163 6.22 6.05 -16.09
CA LEU A 163 6.90 4.77 -16.15
C LEU A 163 7.32 4.37 -17.57
N TRP A 164 6.89 5.12 -18.60
CA TRP A 164 7.14 4.75 -19.99
C TRP A 164 8.63 4.73 -20.33
N ASP A 165 9.34 5.79 -20.00
CA ASP A 165 10.79 5.88 -20.25
C ASP A 165 11.56 4.80 -19.49
N LYS A 166 11.17 4.56 -18.23
CA LYS A 166 11.81 3.55 -17.37
C LYS A 166 11.75 2.14 -17.97
N TYR A 167 10.67 1.82 -18.65
CA TYR A 167 10.42 0.48 -19.22
C TYR A 167 10.50 0.46 -20.74
N GLY A 168 10.97 1.55 -21.38
CA GLY A 168 11.13 1.63 -22.85
C GLY A 168 9.80 1.51 -23.61
N LEU A 169 8.68 1.99 -23.04
CA LEU A 169 7.36 1.86 -23.64
C LEU A 169 7.02 3.04 -24.54
N ASN A 170 6.48 2.75 -25.72
CA ASN A 170 5.85 3.75 -26.58
C ASN A 170 4.35 3.51 -26.60
N MET A 171 3.61 4.32 -25.86
CA MET A 171 2.14 4.22 -25.73
C MET A 171 1.44 5.41 -26.41
N ASN A 172 2.13 6.14 -27.30
CA ASN A 172 1.54 7.25 -28.04
C ASN A 172 0.62 6.73 -29.15
N GLY A 173 -0.64 7.08 -29.09
CA GLY A 173 -1.59 6.96 -30.18
C GLY A 173 -2.34 5.65 -30.31
N GLU A 174 -1.97 4.59 -29.64
CA GLU A 174 -2.70 3.33 -29.64
C GLU A 174 -2.80 2.77 -28.23
N TYR A 175 -3.88 2.03 -27.97
CA TYR A 175 -3.91 1.06 -26.88
C TYR A 175 -2.96 -0.08 -27.27
N ALA A 176 -1.66 0.23 -27.26
CA ALA A 176 -0.60 -0.60 -27.82
C ALA A 176 -0.59 -2.02 -27.24
N LYS A 177 -1.38 -2.25 -26.21
CA LYS A 177 -1.49 -3.50 -25.49
C LYS A 177 -2.95 -3.88 -25.20
N ALA A 178 -3.88 -3.56 -26.11
CA ALA A 178 -5.25 -4.06 -26.02
C ALA A 178 -5.31 -5.60 -25.91
N ASP A 179 -4.22 -6.27 -26.31
CA ASP A 179 -4.03 -7.71 -26.19
C ASP A 179 -3.90 -8.18 -24.72
N TYR A 180 -3.54 -7.30 -23.80
CA TYR A 180 -3.53 -7.59 -22.37
C TYR A 180 -4.87 -7.29 -21.65
N CYS A 181 -5.96 -7.10 -22.38
CA CYS A 181 -7.29 -7.11 -21.80
C CYS A 181 -7.64 -8.54 -21.34
N TYR A 182 -7.99 -8.69 -20.06
CA TYR A 182 -8.33 -9.95 -19.42
C TYR A 182 -9.82 -10.09 -19.19
#